data_98177071f9962485d27ae79a4233f848
#
_entry.id   98177071f9962485d27ae79a4233f848
#
_cell.length_a   1.000
_cell.length_b   1.000
_cell.length_c   1.000
_cell.angle_alpha   90.00
_cell.angle_beta   90.00
_cell.angle_gamma   90.00
#
_symmetry.space_group_name_H-M   'P 1'
#
loop_
_entity.id
_entity.type
_entity.pdbx_description
1 polymer ?
#
loop_
_entity_poly.entity_id
_entity_poly.type
_entity_poly.pdbx_seq_one_letter_code
_entity_poly.pdbx_strand_id
1 'polypeptide(L)'
;MIKIKIELNICIYRSKSPLAKEKKQIARVENKSDFTELAVAEIGRANNNKCFSTARNYGTAFRSLQQFMQCKAISVRQISAERMEDYQKWLRQKGVCLNTISCYMSSLRTLYNRAVEKGLTTDEKPFRKVFLSTTPTEKRSISTQEIQKLQQLQLRKGSFAEKARDIFLFSFYALGMPFVDATHLRKEQIRNGIITYSRHKTGQVVRVKLEPCMQHIINKYAREGSEYVFPFLTADTVQQRHKQYIQTLIRYNKELKELARQAGIKSNLSSYVVRHTWASMAHRSNVELPVISKALGHTNTTTTLVYIRELNDSYLVKANKKILQQVNKTKDNR
;
A
#
# COMPACT_ATOMS: atom_id res chain seq x y z
N MET A 1 26.99 -15.23 45.03
CA MET A 1 27.42 -14.04 44.30
C MET A 1 28.78 -14.36 43.67
N ILE A 2 28.80 -14.81 42.41
CA ILE A 2 30.01 -15.25 41.71
C ILE A 2 30.38 -14.08 40.75
N LYS A 3 31.55 -13.45 41.02
CA LYS A 3 32.16 -12.44 40.16
C LYS A 3 33.04 -13.15 39.13
N ILE A 4 32.69 -13.07 37.84
CA ILE A 4 33.55 -13.53 36.74
C ILE A 4 34.36 -12.31 36.27
N LYS A 5 35.66 -12.40 36.41
CA LYS A 5 36.65 -11.42 35.93
C LYS A 5 37.14 -11.90 34.57
N ILE A 6 36.88 -11.10 33.53
CA ILE A 6 37.36 -11.37 32.17
C ILE A 6 38.58 -10.47 31.96
N GLU A 7 39.78 -11.07 31.85
CA GLU A 7 41.00 -10.38 31.45
C GLU A 7 41.12 -10.40 29.92
N LEU A 8 41.19 -9.20 29.32
CA LEU A 8 41.48 -9.01 27.91
C LEU A 8 42.97 -8.84 27.71
N ASN A 9 43.66 -9.83 27.17
CA ASN A 9 45.02 -9.70 26.69
C ASN A 9 45.04 -9.08 25.28
N ILE A 10 45.45 -7.82 25.18
CA ILE A 10 45.67 -7.11 23.92
C ILE A 10 47.16 -7.18 23.57
N CYS A 11 47.53 -8.03 22.60
CA CYS A 11 48.82 -7.99 21.97
C CYS A 11 48.85 -6.99 20.82
N ILE A 12 49.57 -5.86 20.99
CA ILE A 12 49.80 -4.86 19.96
C ILE A 12 51.06 -5.23 19.18
N TYR A 13 50.90 -5.75 17.96
CA TYR A 13 52.00 -5.88 17.00
C TYR A 13 52.02 -4.68 16.04
N ARG A 14 53.01 -3.82 16.11
CA ARG A 14 53.30 -2.80 15.09
C ARG A 14 54.16 -3.42 13.98
N SER A 15 53.56 -3.68 12.80
CA SER A 15 54.36 -3.86 11.59
C SER A 15 53.87 -2.89 10.50
N LYS A 16 54.80 -2.09 10.00
CA LYS A 16 54.64 -1.19 8.86
C LYS A 16 54.90 -2.02 7.59
N SER A 17 53.87 -2.55 6.94
CA SER A 17 53.97 -3.09 5.59
C SER A 17 52.69 -2.76 4.77
N PRO A 18 52.77 -2.63 3.41
CA PRO A 18 51.63 -2.31 2.54
C PRO A 18 50.48 -3.32 2.64
N LEU A 19 50.76 -4.56 3.02
CA LEU A 19 49.79 -5.62 3.30
C LEU A 19 48.82 -5.28 4.47
N ALA A 20 49.11 -4.29 5.30
CA ALA A 20 48.25 -3.88 6.40
C ALA A 20 47.03 -3.07 5.93
N LYS A 21 47.07 -2.44 4.75
CA LYS A 21 45.90 -1.73 4.17
C LYS A 21 44.91 -2.71 3.55
N GLU A 22 45.38 -3.74 2.85
CA GLU A 22 44.51 -4.80 2.31
C GLU A 22 43.89 -5.66 3.42
N LYS A 23 44.66 -6.03 4.45
CA LYS A 23 44.13 -6.75 5.63
C LYS A 23 43.16 -5.92 6.44
N LYS A 24 43.31 -4.57 6.52
CA LYS A 24 42.29 -3.68 7.11
C LYS A 24 41.02 -3.58 6.26
N GLN A 25 41.13 -3.70 4.96
CA GLN A 25 39.97 -3.77 4.07
C GLN A 25 39.27 -5.14 4.17
N ILE A 26 40.01 -6.24 4.29
CA ILE A 26 39.51 -7.59 4.51
C ILE A 26 38.95 -7.76 5.94
N ALA A 27 39.58 -7.20 6.97
CA ALA A 27 39.10 -7.26 8.36
C ALA A 27 37.81 -6.43 8.61
N ARG A 28 37.52 -5.43 7.76
CA ARG A 28 36.19 -4.75 7.78
C ARG A 28 35.04 -5.63 7.31
N VAL A 29 35.32 -6.82 6.79
CA VAL A 29 34.33 -7.73 6.16
C VAL A 29 33.81 -8.80 7.14
N GLU A 30 34.23 -8.81 8.39
CA GLU A 30 33.78 -9.81 9.39
C GLU A 30 32.76 -9.30 10.41
N ASN A 31 32.04 -8.23 10.10
CA ASN A 31 30.97 -7.81 10.99
C ASN A 31 29.75 -8.75 10.84
N LYS A 32 29.55 -9.62 11.85
CA LYS A 32 28.46 -10.61 11.89
C LYS A 32 27.06 -9.98 11.85
N SER A 33 26.93 -8.67 11.93
CA SER A 33 25.68 -7.93 12.03
C SER A 33 25.48 -6.84 10.97
N ASP A 34 26.37 -6.74 9.97
CA ASP A 34 26.41 -5.64 8.99
C ASP A 34 25.10 -5.47 8.21
N PHE A 35 24.43 -6.56 7.84
CA PHE A 35 23.10 -6.50 7.18
C PHE A 35 22.00 -6.08 8.16
N THR A 36 22.08 -6.48 9.41
CA THR A 36 21.15 -6.06 10.47
C THR A 36 21.26 -4.56 10.72
N GLU A 37 22.48 -4.04 10.86
CA GLU A 37 22.73 -2.62 11.07
C GLU A 37 22.23 -1.78 9.89
N LEU A 38 22.49 -2.25 8.67
CA LEU A 38 21.98 -1.62 7.46
C LEU A 38 20.46 -1.60 7.42
N ALA A 39 19.81 -2.74 7.71
CA ALA A 39 18.35 -2.83 7.69
C ALA A 39 17.70 -1.87 8.70
N VAL A 40 18.24 -1.79 9.92
CA VAL A 40 17.80 -0.85 10.95
C VAL A 40 17.98 0.60 10.50
N ALA A 41 19.13 0.92 9.90
CA ALA A 41 19.42 2.27 9.39
C ALA A 41 18.46 2.66 8.24
N GLU A 42 18.21 1.77 7.29
CA GLU A 42 17.29 2.04 6.17
C GLU A 42 15.82 2.12 6.62
N ILE A 43 15.39 1.34 7.62
CA ILE A 43 14.07 1.49 8.26
C ILE A 43 13.97 2.86 8.94
N GLY A 44 15.01 3.28 9.67
CA GLY A 44 15.09 4.61 10.30
C GLY A 44 15.02 5.73 9.27
N ARG A 45 15.80 5.63 8.19
CA ARG A 45 15.78 6.60 7.07
C ARG A 45 14.38 6.70 6.45
N ALA A 46 13.72 5.57 6.17
CA ALA A 46 12.38 5.57 5.61
C ALA A 46 11.35 6.24 6.55
N ASN A 47 11.46 6.03 7.86
CA ASN A 47 10.61 6.71 8.86
C ASN A 47 10.84 8.22 8.89
N ASN A 48 12.10 8.66 8.88
CA ASN A 48 12.48 10.09 8.88
C ASN A 48 11.97 10.78 7.61
N ASN A 49 11.99 10.09 6.47
CA ASN A 49 11.45 10.57 5.19
C ASN A 49 9.92 10.42 5.09
N LYS A 50 9.23 10.11 6.18
CA LYS A 50 7.76 9.91 6.22
C LYS A 50 7.25 8.78 5.32
N CYS A 51 8.12 7.89 4.84
CA CYS A 51 7.80 6.71 4.04
C CYS A 51 7.42 5.52 4.95
N PHE A 52 6.46 5.72 5.85
CA PHE A 52 6.10 4.78 6.91
C PHE A 52 5.70 3.38 6.40
N SER A 53 5.02 3.30 5.25
CA SER A 53 4.65 2.02 4.65
C SER A 53 5.88 1.23 4.19
N THR A 54 6.88 1.91 3.61
CA THR A 54 8.16 1.32 3.22
C THR A 54 8.93 0.84 4.43
N ALA A 55 9.05 1.68 5.48
CA ALA A 55 9.68 1.30 6.75
C ALA A 55 9.05 0.06 7.36
N ARG A 56 7.71 -0.01 7.37
CA ARG A 56 6.96 -1.17 7.87
C ARG A 56 7.24 -2.42 7.03
N ASN A 57 7.26 -2.31 5.70
CA ASN A 57 7.53 -3.44 4.81
C ASN A 57 8.95 -3.97 5.02
N TYR A 58 9.96 -3.10 5.08
CA TYR A 58 11.33 -3.49 5.40
C TYR A 58 11.41 -4.19 6.74
N GLY A 59 10.84 -3.58 7.80
CA GLY A 59 10.86 -4.16 9.15
C GLY A 59 10.12 -5.49 9.25
N THR A 60 9.02 -5.67 8.52
CA THR A 60 8.28 -6.93 8.53
C THR A 60 9.02 -8.03 7.78
N ALA A 61 9.55 -7.73 6.58
CA ALA A 61 10.34 -8.67 5.81
C ALA A 61 11.62 -9.08 6.55
N PHE A 62 12.32 -8.12 7.17
CA PHE A 62 13.54 -8.36 7.92
C PHE A 62 13.29 -9.23 9.16
N ARG A 63 12.27 -8.94 9.97
CA ARG A 63 11.88 -9.79 11.13
C ARG A 63 11.50 -11.20 10.69
N SER A 64 10.80 -11.36 9.56
CA SER A 64 10.45 -12.67 9.01
C SER A 64 11.70 -13.46 8.61
N LEU A 65 12.70 -12.80 8.03
CA LEU A 65 14.00 -13.40 7.71
C LEU A 65 14.75 -13.81 8.98
N GLN A 66 14.77 -12.97 10.02
CA GLN A 66 15.36 -13.32 11.32
C GLN A 66 14.71 -14.56 11.95
N GLN A 67 13.38 -14.70 11.84
CA GLN A 67 12.67 -15.91 12.29
C GLN A 67 13.10 -17.15 11.51
N PHE A 68 13.24 -17.07 10.20
CA PHE A 68 13.70 -18.18 9.38
C PHE A 68 15.13 -18.58 9.74
N MET A 69 16.01 -17.60 9.90
CA MET A 69 17.43 -17.83 10.21
C MET A 69 17.67 -18.15 11.68
N GLN A 70 16.65 -18.04 12.54
CA GLN A 70 16.74 -18.21 14.01
C GLN A 70 17.88 -17.35 14.61
N CYS A 71 18.16 -16.21 14.02
CA CYS A 71 19.28 -15.35 14.38
C CYS A 71 18.85 -13.87 14.40
N LYS A 72 19.29 -13.13 15.41
CA LYS A 72 19.03 -11.68 15.54
C LYS A 72 20.01 -10.85 14.71
N ALA A 73 21.25 -11.30 14.58
CA ALA A 73 22.30 -10.63 13.85
C ALA A 73 22.58 -11.38 12.54
N ILE A 74 22.34 -10.74 11.41
CA ILE A 74 22.51 -11.31 10.07
C ILE A 74 23.62 -10.54 9.36
N SER A 75 24.61 -11.27 8.82
CA SER A 75 25.62 -10.71 7.92
C SER A 75 25.12 -10.75 6.48
N VAL A 76 25.56 -9.77 5.68
CA VAL A 76 25.22 -9.71 4.24
C VAL A 76 25.69 -10.97 3.48
N ARG A 77 26.79 -11.58 3.88
CA ARG A 77 27.30 -12.85 3.34
C ARG A 77 26.35 -14.04 3.52
N GLN A 78 25.46 -13.96 4.49
CA GLN A 78 24.44 -14.99 4.72
C GLN A 78 23.25 -14.86 3.76
N ILE A 79 23.19 -13.79 2.95
CA ILE A 79 22.15 -13.57 1.94
C ILE A 79 22.61 -14.18 0.62
N SER A 80 22.59 -15.50 0.53
CA SER A 80 22.92 -16.26 -0.68
C SER A 80 21.66 -16.65 -1.47
N ALA A 81 21.83 -17.03 -2.75
CA ALA A 81 20.73 -17.48 -3.60
C ALA A 81 20.02 -18.71 -3.02
N GLU A 82 20.79 -19.70 -2.58
CA GLU A 82 20.28 -20.92 -1.95
C GLU A 82 19.44 -20.58 -0.71
N ARG A 83 19.96 -19.73 0.16
CA ARG A 83 19.25 -19.33 1.40
C ARG A 83 17.97 -18.55 1.12
N MET A 84 17.94 -17.74 0.08
CA MET A 84 16.71 -17.00 -0.31
C MET A 84 15.68 -17.95 -0.93
N GLU A 85 16.10 -18.97 -1.68
CA GLU A 85 15.19 -20.02 -2.16
C GLU A 85 14.60 -20.83 -0.99
N ASP A 86 15.41 -21.21 0.00
CA ASP A 86 14.95 -21.93 1.19
C ASP A 86 14.03 -21.08 2.07
N TYR A 87 14.34 -19.80 2.22
CA TYR A 87 13.44 -18.86 2.90
C TYR A 87 12.08 -18.76 2.18
N GLN A 88 12.08 -18.74 0.85
CA GLN A 88 10.84 -18.76 0.08
C GLN A 88 10.04 -20.06 0.30
N LYS A 89 10.70 -21.24 0.30
CA LYS A 89 10.06 -22.52 0.60
C LYS A 89 9.44 -22.54 1.99
N TRP A 90 10.19 -22.04 2.98
CA TRP A 90 9.71 -21.94 4.36
C TRP A 90 8.48 -21.03 4.50
N LEU A 91 8.45 -19.89 3.80
CA LEU A 91 7.27 -19.02 3.76
C LEU A 91 6.05 -19.71 3.15
N ARG A 92 6.25 -20.49 2.07
CA ARG A 92 5.18 -21.28 1.45
C ARG A 92 4.64 -22.37 2.39
N GLN A 93 5.52 -23.08 3.08
CA GLN A 93 5.13 -24.09 4.09
C GLN A 93 4.32 -23.48 5.25
N LYS A 94 4.61 -22.22 5.60
CA LYS A 94 3.80 -21.45 6.56
C LYS A 94 2.47 -20.92 6.01
N GLY A 95 2.11 -21.23 4.77
CA GLY A 95 0.88 -20.77 4.15
C GLY A 95 0.88 -19.29 3.76
N VAL A 96 2.05 -18.64 3.67
CA VAL A 96 2.15 -17.24 3.25
C VAL A 96 1.83 -17.12 1.76
N CYS A 97 0.88 -16.23 1.39
CA CYS A 97 0.47 -16.06 0.00
C CYS A 97 1.58 -15.44 -0.86
N LEU A 98 1.59 -15.79 -2.16
CA LEU A 98 2.65 -15.41 -3.12
C LEU A 98 2.90 -13.91 -3.18
N ASN A 99 1.86 -13.07 -3.13
CA ASN A 99 2.02 -11.62 -3.15
C ASN A 99 2.72 -11.08 -1.89
N THR A 100 2.51 -11.71 -0.74
CA THR A 100 3.24 -11.38 0.50
C THR A 100 4.69 -11.83 0.42
N ILE A 101 4.94 -13.03 -0.12
CA ILE A 101 6.30 -13.53 -0.39
C ILE A 101 7.04 -12.57 -1.31
N SER A 102 6.42 -12.15 -2.42
CA SER A 102 6.99 -11.17 -3.34
C SER A 102 7.31 -9.83 -2.65
N CYS A 103 6.44 -9.36 -1.78
CA CYS A 103 6.65 -8.13 -1.00
C CYS A 103 7.88 -8.26 -0.08
N TYR A 104 8.02 -9.41 0.61
CA TYR A 104 9.16 -9.68 1.48
C TYR A 104 10.46 -9.77 0.68
N MET A 105 10.48 -10.57 -0.39
CA MET A 105 11.66 -10.72 -1.26
C MET A 105 12.08 -9.39 -1.90
N SER A 106 11.12 -8.59 -2.38
CA SER A 106 11.39 -7.26 -2.95
C SER A 106 11.96 -6.29 -1.92
N SER A 107 11.46 -6.33 -0.67
CA SER A 107 11.96 -5.53 0.43
C SER A 107 13.40 -5.91 0.80
N LEU A 108 13.67 -7.21 0.94
CA LEU A 108 15.00 -7.72 1.25
C LEU A 108 15.98 -7.47 0.11
N ARG A 109 15.56 -7.62 -1.16
CA ARG A 109 16.38 -7.28 -2.33
C ARG A 109 16.77 -5.80 -2.32
N THR A 110 15.85 -4.92 -1.97
CA THR A 110 16.17 -3.49 -1.88
C THR A 110 17.22 -3.23 -0.79
N LEU A 111 17.09 -3.85 0.38
CA LEU A 111 18.09 -3.74 1.45
C LEU A 111 19.44 -4.32 1.00
N TYR A 112 19.46 -5.46 0.33
CA TYR A 112 20.69 -6.06 -0.20
C TYR A 112 21.37 -5.17 -1.24
N ASN A 113 20.61 -4.60 -2.18
CA ASN A 113 21.15 -3.66 -3.16
C ASN A 113 21.78 -2.44 -2.47
N ARG A 114 21.21 -1.96 -1.35
CA ARG A 114 21.83 -0.91 -0.53
C ARG A 114 23.14 -1.36 0.13
N ALA A 115 23.25 -2.64 0.48
CA ALA A 115 24.51 -3.18 0.99
C ALA A 115 25.59 -3.19 -0.11
N VAL A 116 25.22 -3.58 -1.34
CA VAL A 116 26.13 -3.53 -2.50
C VAL A 116 26.56 -2.08 -2.79
N GLU A 117 25.60 -1.14 -2.86
CA GLU A 117 25.89 0.29 -3.09
C GLU A 117 26.84 0.88 -2.03
N LYS A 118 26.79 0.37 -0.79
CA LYS A 118 27.69 0.78 0.30
C LYS A 118 29.02 0.02 0.34
N GLY A 119 29.25 -0.89 -0.60
CA GLY A 119 30.47 -1.70 -0.64
C GLY A 119 30.60 -2.73 0.48
N LEU A 120 29.49 -3.13 1.14
CA LEU A 120 29.50 -4.16 2.17
C LEU A 120 29.62 -5.58 1.57
N THR A 121 29.26 -5.74 0.30
CA THR A 121 29.37 -6.99 -0.47
C THR A 121 29.41 -6.69 -1.97
N THR A 122 29.84 -7.67 -2.76
CA THR A 122 29.64 -7.69 -4.22
C THR A 122 28.25 -8.22 -4.57
N ASP A 123 27.72 -7.88 -5.77
CA ASP A 123 26.39 -8.35 -6.19
C ASP A 123 26.42 -9.81 -6.66
N GLU A 124 26.08 -10.73 -5.77
CA GLU A 124 25.95 -12.17 -6.05
C GLU A 124 24.56 -12.57 -6.57
N LYS A 125 23.67 -11.59 -6.81
CA LYS A 125 22.30 -11.76 -7.32
C LYS A 125 21.46 -12.79 -6.55
N PRO A 126 21.39 -12.71 -5.21
CA PRO A 126 20.77 -13.75 -4.38
C PRO A 126 19.26 -13.87 -4.59
N PHE A 127 18.62 -12.87 -5.22
CA PHE A 127 17.18 -12.86 -5.50
C PHE A 127 16.83 -13.28 -6.94
N ARG A 128 17.78 -13.84 -7.71
CA ARG A 128 17.54 -14.18 -9.11
C ARG A 128 16.48 -15.26 -9.31
N LYS A 129 16.42 -16.26 -8.41
CA LYS A 129 15.55 -17.42 -8.53
C LYS A 129 14.30 -17.37 -7.63
N VAL A 130 14.07 -16.28 -6.90
CA VAL A 130 12.90 -16.15 -6.04
C VAL A 130 11.75 -15.43 -6.73
N PHE A 131 10.55 -15.64 -6.24
CA PHE A 131 9.34 -15.02 -6.77
C PHE A 131 9.27 -13.54 -6.41
N LEU A 132 9.34 -12.68 -7.41
CA LEU A 132 9.29 -11.21 -7.30
C LEU A 132 8.11 -10.59 -8.08
N SER A 133 7.31 -11.43 -8.74
CA SER A 133 6.15 -11.01 -9.52
C SER A 133 4.92 -10.81 -8.63
N THR A 134 3.84 -10.36 -9.25
CA THR A 134 2.51 -10.28 -8.61
C THR A 134 1.56 -11.28 -9.24
N THR A 135 0.85 -12.04 -8.40
CA THR A 135 -0.28 -12.85 -8.87
C THR A 135 -1.55 -12.02 -8.87
N PRO A 136 -2.43 -12.20 -9.86
CA PRO A 136 -3.75 -11.56 -9.87
C PRO A 136 -4.51 -11.87 -8.58
N THR A 137 -5.19 -10.87 -8.05
CA THR A 137 -6.08 -11.02 -6.91
C THR A 137 -7.47 -10.61 -7.33
N GLU A 138 -8.48 -11.34 -6.86
CA GLU A 138 -9.87 -10.95 -7.05
C GLU A 138 -10.11 -9.50 -6.57
N LYS A 139 -10.69 -8.68 -7.43
CA LYS A 139 -11.02 -7.29 -7.13
C LYS A 139 -12.47 -7.22 -6.67
N ARG A 140 -12.65 -7.10 -5.38
CA ARG A 140 -13.99 -6.99 -4.77
C ARG A 140 -14.59 -5.64 -5.09
N SER A 141 -15.72 -5.64 -5.77
CA SER A 141 -16.59 -4.49 -6.00
C SER A 141 -17.99 -4.83 -5.54
N ILE A 142 -18.80 -3.81 -5.24
CA ILE A 142 -20.20 -3.97 -4.89
C ILE A 142 -21.09 -3.30 -5.95
N SER A 143 -22.33 -3.75 -6.03
CA SER A 143 -23.32 -3.24 -6.98
C SER A 143 -23.93 -1.91 -6.53
N THR A 144 -24.65 -1.24 -7.45
CA THR A 144 -25.43 -0.03 -7.13
C THR A 144 -26.45 -0.29 -6.03
N GLN A 145 -27.12 -1.45 -6.08
CA GLN A 145 -28.10 -1.84 -5.07
C GLN A 145 -27.47 -2.02 -3.69
N GLU A 146 -26.25 -2.56 -3.62
CA GLU A 146 -25.51 -2.70 -2.37
C GLU A 146 -25.05 -1.35 -1.80
N ILE A 147 -24.69 -0.38 -2.66
CA ILE A 147 -24.45 1.00 -2.23
C ILE A 147 -25.73 1.61 -1.63
N GLN A 148 -26.89 1.42 -2.29
CA GLN A 148 -28.17 1.90 -1.80
C GLN A 148 -28.54 1.28 -0.45
N LYS A 149 -28.31 -0.02 -0.26
CA LYS A 149 -28.52 -0.69 1.03
C LYS A 149 -27.65 -0.07 2.13
N LEU A 150 -26.38 0.25 1.85
CA LEU A 150 -25.53 0.94 2.80
C LEU A 150 -26.06 2.34 3.15
N GLN A 151 -26.56 3.10 2.16
CA GLN A 151 -27.15 4.42 2.38
C GLN A 151 -28.38 4.37 3.31
N GLN A 152 -29.20 3.32 3.17
CA GLN A 152 -30.47 3.15 3.89
C GLN A 152 -30.30 2.59 5.31
N LEU A 153 -29.12 2.13 5.70
CA LEU A 153 -28.89 1.59 7.03
C LEU A 153 -29.24 2.62 8.12
N GLN A 154 -30.13 2.21 9.02
CA GLN A 154 -30.46 2.99 10.22
C GLN A 154 -29.36 2.77 11.26
N LEU A 155 -28.56 3.79 11.50
CA LEU A 155 -27.41 3.73 12.39
C LEU A 155 -27.59 4.78 13.52
N ARG A 156 -27.07 4.43 14.70
CA ARG A 156 -27.10 5.36 15.83
C ARG A 156 -26.33 6.64 15.46
N LYS A 157 -27.01 7.79 15.56
CA LYS A 157 -26.43 9.11 15.27
C LYS A 157 -25.16 9.36 16.11
N GLY A 158 -24.11 9.87 15.48
CA GLY A 158 -22.81 10.13 16.10
C GLY A 158 -21.96 8.88 16.35
N SER A 159 -22.45 7.67 16.02
CA SER A 159 -21.67 6.44 16.15
C SER A 159 -20.51 6.39 15.16
N PHE A 160 -19.52 5.54 15.47
CA PHE A 160 -18.42 5.30 14.50
C PHE A 160 -18.89 4.52 13.28
N ALA A 161 -19.91 3.66 13.41
CA ALA A 161 -20.56 2.97 12.30
C ALA A 161 -21.15 3.96 11.28
N GLU A 162 -21.90 4.96 11.76
CA GLU A 162 -22.43 6.03 10.92
C GLU A 162 -21.30 6.80 10.21
N LYS A 163 -20.24 7.17 10.94
CA LYS A 163 -19.09 7.84 10.38
C LYS A 163 -18.38 6.96 9.31
N ALA A 164 -18.24 5.66 9.56
CA ALA A 164 -17.61 4.74 8.62
C ALA A 164 -18.43 4.61 7.34
N ARG A 165 -19.76 4.46 7.44
CA ARG A 165 -20.65 4.48 6.28
C ARG A 165 -20.51 5.76 5.48
N ASP A 166 -20.60 6.89 6.13
CA ASP A 166 -20.61 8.20 5.46
C ASP A 166 -19.28 8.49 4.78
N ILE A 167 -18.14 8.12 5.37
CA ILE A 167 -16.82 8.25 4.73
C ILE A 167 -16.68 7.27 3.54
N PHE A 168 -17.25 6.08 3.62
CA PHE A 168 -17.27 5.16 2.49
C PHE A 168 -18.06 5.76 1.31
N LEU A 169 -19.24 6.32 1.58
CA LEU A 169 -20.07 6.99 0.58
C LEU A 169 -19.38 8.25 0.03
N PHE A 170 -18.80 9.08 0.88
CA PHE A 170 -18.02 10.23 0.44
C PHE A 170 -16.88 9.81 -0.50
N SER A 171 -16.13 8.79 -0.12
CA SER A 171 -15.05 8.26 -0.95
C SER A 171 -15.57 7.75 -2.31
N PHE A 172 -16.75 7.13 -2.34
CA PHE A 172 -17.40 6.72 -3.57
C PHE A 172 -17.76 7.92 -4.46
N TYR A 173 -18.43 8.93 -3.90
CA TYR A 173 -18.81 10.15 -4.62
C TYR A 173 -17.58 10.95 -5.10
N ALA A 174 -16.48 10.89 -4.35
CA ALA A 174 -15.20 11.51 -4.69
C ALA A 174 -14.34 10.62 -5.63
N LEU A 175 -14.95 9.99 -6.63
CA LEU A 175 -14.28 9.19 -7.67
C LEU A 175 -13.46 8.01 -7.11
N GLY A 176 -13.94 7.38 -6.06
CA GLY A 176 -13.21 6.31 -5.38
C GLY A 176 -11.97 6.80 -4.62
N MET A 177 -12.06 7.96 -3.98
CA MET A 177 -10.98 8.52 -3.15
C MET A 177 -10.53 7.51 -2.10
N PRO A 178 -9.25 7.16 -1.99
CA PRO A 178 -8.76 6.27 -0.96
C PRO A 178 -8.94 6.85 0.45
N PHE A 179 -9.13 5.99 1.42
CA PHE A 179 -9.30 6.39 2.82
C PHE A 179 -8.14 7.25 3.34
N VAL A 180 -6.89 6.98 2.92
CA VAL A 180 -5.75 7.81 3.29
C VAL A 180 -5.91 9.24 2.78
N ASP A 181 -6.37 9.42 1.54
CA ASP A 181 -6.55 10.73 0.95
C ASP A 181 -7.74 11.47 1.61
N ALA A 182 -8.84 10.74 1.91
CA ALA A 182 -10.00 11.29 2.62
C ALA A 182 -9.65 11.76 4.05
N THR A 183 -8.86 10.97 4.80
CA THR A 183 -8.48 11.33 6.19
C THR A 183 -7.50 12.50 6.25
N HIS A 184 -6.73 12.74 5.18
CA HIS A 184 -5.78 13.85 5.09
C HIS A 184 -6.31 15.03 4.28
N LEU A 185 -7.58 14.97 3.82
CA LEU A 185 -8.19 16.04 3.06
C LEU A 185 -8.36 17.28 3.94
N ARG A 186 -7.78 18.42 3.49
CA ARG A 186 -7.83 19.69 4.21
C ARG A 186 -8.98 20.55 3.69
N LYS A 187 -9.51 21.38 4.56
CA LYS A 187 -10.58 22.35 4.19
C LYS A 187 -10.14 23.31 3.09
N GLU A 188 -8.90 23.76 3.12
CA GLU A 188 -8.30 24.65 2.09
C GLU A 188 -8.25 24.06 0.68
N GLN A 189 -8.33 22.73 0.57
CA GLN A 189 -8.35 22.00 -0.71
C GLN A 189 -9.74 22.02 -1.38
N ILE A 190 -10.73 22.59 -0.72
CA ILE A 190 -12.08 22.77 -1.24
C ILE A 190 -12.28 24.25 -1.56
N ARG A 191 -12.25 24.59 -2.85
CA ARG A 191 -12.41 25.98 -3.32
C ARG A 191 -13.31 26.00 -4.54
N ASN A 192 -14.22 26.98 -4.57
CA ASN A 192 -15.12 27.21 -5.71
C ASN A 192 -15.90 25.94 -6.14
N GLY A 193 -16.36 25.15 -5.17
CA GLY A 193 -17.09 23.92 -5.45
C GLY A 193 -16.24 22.78 -6.05
N ILE A 194 -14.92 22.85 -5.92
CA ILE A 194 -13.99 21.82 -6.41
C ILE A 194 -13.07 21.37 -5.27
N ILE A 195 -12.98 20.06 -5.09
CA ILE A 195 -11.96 19.42 -4.25
C ILE A 195 -10.73 19.19 -5.12
N THR A 196 -9.58 19.75 -4.72
CA THR A 196 -8.30 19.53 -5.41
C THR A 196 -7.29 18.98 -4.43
N TYR A 197 -6.84 17.75 -4.63
CA TYR A 197 -5.89 17.09 -3.73
C TYR A 197 -4.83 16.29 -4.50
N SER A 198 -3.66 16.14 -3.89
CA SER A 198 -2.61 15.26 -4.40
C SER A 198 -2.73 13.89 -3.77
N ARG A 199 -2.74 12.85 -4.61
CA ARG A 199 -2.76 11.46 -4.16
C ARG A 199 -1.58 11.14 -3.26
N HIS A 200 -1.84 10.64 -2.07
CA HIS A 200 -0.80 10.31 -1.07
C HIS A 200 0.23 9.29 -1.60
N LYS A 201 -0.22 8.36 -2.44
CA LYS A 201 0.64 7.29 -2.99
C LYS A 201 1.46 7.71 -4.21
N THR A 202 0.91 8.57 -5.08
CA THR A 202 1.48 8.83 -6.42
C THR A 202 1.84 10.28 -6.67
N GLY A 203 1.44 11.20 -5.78
CA GLY A 203 1.59 12.64 -5.96
C GLY A 203 0.71 13.25 -7.06
N GLN A 204 -0.07 12.42 -7.79
CA GLN A 204 -0.93 12.91 -8.87
C GLN A 204 -2.05 13.78 -8.32
N VAL A 205 -2.27 14.93 -8.97
CA VAL A 205 -3.35 15.85 -8.64
C VAL A 205 -4.67 15.31 -9.18
N VAL A 206 -5.66 15.20 -8.30
CA VAL A 206 -7.04 14.83 -8.65
C VAL A 206 -7.95 16.01 -8.34
N ARG A 207 -8.86 16.32 -9.26
CA ARG A 207 -9.87 17.36 -9.11
C ARG A 207 -11.24 16.72 -9.18
N VAL A 208 -12.08 17.01 -8.19
CA VAL A 208 -13.43 16.45 -8.07
C VAL A 208 -14.40 17.59 -7.84
N LYS A 209 -15.46 17.65 -8.64
CA LYS A 209 -16.56 18.59 -8.38
C LYS A 209 -17.25 18.18 -7.08
N LEU A 210 -17.48 19.16 -6.24
CA LEU A 210 -18.18 18.95 -4.96
C LEU A 210 -19.68 18.87 -5.22
N GLU A 211 -20.23 17.68 -5.09
CA GLU A 211 -21.65 17.44 -5.24
C GLU A 211 -22.41 17.63 -3.91
N PRO A 212 -23.75 17.95 -3.95
CA PRO A 212 -24.54 18.20 -2.73
C PRO A 212 -24.47 17.06 -1.71
N CYS A 213 -24.47 15.80 -2.14
CA CYS A 213 -24.33 14.65 -1.27
C CYS A 213 -22.99 14.61 -0.51
N MET A 214 -21.92 15.08 -1.14
CA MET A 214 -20.60 15.21 -0.51
C MET A 214 -20.59 16.37 0.49
N GLN A 215 -21.16 17.52 0.11
CA GLN A 215 -21.26 18.70 0.96
C GLN A 215 -22.07 18.39 2.24
N HIS A 216 -23.15 17.62 2.12
CA HIS A 216 -23.93 17.18 3.29
C HIS A 216 -23.05 16.37 4.27
N ILE A 217 -22.25 15.44 3.79
CA ILE A 217 -21.34 14.66 4.65
C ILE A 217 -20.26 15.56 5.26
N ILE A 218 -19.68 16.46 4.48
CA ILE A 218 -18.68 17.41 4.98
C ILE A 218 -19.27 18.24 6.14
N ASN A 219 -20.42 18.84 5.94
CA ASN A 219 -21.09 19.68 6.95
C ASN A 219 -21.38 18.89 8.24
N LYS A 220 -21.79 17.63 8.11
CA LYS A 220 -22.09 16.75 9.25
C LYS A 220 -20.86 16.51 10.15
N TYR A 221 -19.67 16.46 9.57
CA TYR A 221 -18.42 16.16 10.31
C TYR A 221 -17.51 17.38 10.46
N ALA A 222 -17.92 18.54 9.96
CA ALA A 222 -17.16 19.77 10.13
C ALA A 222 -16.93 20.03 11.62
N ARG A 223 -15.67 20.28 11.99
CA ARG A 223 -15.29 20.66 13.34
C ARG A 223 -14.53 21.98 13.30
N GLU A 224 -14.96 22.90 14.12
CA GLU A 224 -14.26 24.17 14.29
C GLU A 224 -12.84 23.93 14.81
N GLY A 225 -11.88 24.72 14.38
CA GLY A 225 -10.47 24.56 14.72
C GLY A 225 -9.73 23.41 14.03
N SER A 226 -10.41 22.48 13.34
CA SER A 226 -9.74 21.43 12.57
C SER A 226 -9.36 21.92 11.17
N GLU A 227 -8.10 21.71 10.77
CA GLU A 227 -7.65 21.92 9.39
C GLU A 227 -8.19 20.85 8.41
N TYR A 228 -8.54 19.65 8.93
CA TYR A 228 -9.03 18.53 8.13
C TYR A 228 -10.56 18.60 7.97
N VAL A 229 -11.01 18.14 6.80
CA VAL A 229 -12.45 17.98 6.49
C VAL A 229 -13.07 16.95 7.44
N PHE A 230 -12.37 15.84 7.65
CA PHE A 230 -12.77 14.79 8.59
C PHE A 230 -11.78 14.73 9.75
N PRO A 231 -12.18 15.08 10.97
CA PRO A 231 -11.28 15.23 12.10
C PRO A 231 -10.89 13.88 12.73
N PHE A 232 -10.20 13.04 11.95
CA PHE A 232 -9.61 11.79 12.43
C PHE A 232 -8.21 11.98 13.00
N LEU A 233 -7.49 12.98 12.49
CA LEU A 233 -6.10 13.25 12.79
C LEU A 233 -6.03 14.51 13.65
N THR A 234 -5.71 14.35 14.92
CA THR A 234 -5.67 15.42 15.92
C THR A 234 -4.31 15.59 16.59
N ALA A 235 -3.38 14.66 16.37
CA ALA A 235 -2.07 14.70 17.00
C ALA A 235 -1.15 15.73 16.32
N ASP A 236 -0.24 16.34 17.08
CA ASP A 236 0.63 17.41 16.63
C ASP A 236 1.77 16.89 15.75
N THR A 237 2.37 15.75 16.10
CA THR A 237 3.51 15.21 15.35
C THR A 237 3.09 14.31 14.19
N VAL A 238 3.89 14.30 13.13
CA VAL A 238 3.64 13.47 11.94
C VAL A 238 3.61 11.98 12.29
N GLN A 239 4.48 11.52 13.19
CA GLN A 239 4.54 10.14 13.63
C GLN A 239 3.27 9.73 14.40
N GLN A 240 2.80 10.59 15.29
CA GLN A 240 1.57 10.36 16.05
C GLN A 240 0.35 10.39 15.14
N ARG A 241 0.27 11.33 14.17
CA ARG A 241 -0.79 11.36 13.16
C ARG A 241 -0.81 10.09 12.33
N HIS A 242 0.37 9.58 11.91
CA HIS A 242 0.43 8.31 11.21
C HIS A 242 -0.07 7.14 12.06
N LYS A 243 0.27 7.09 13.36
CA LYS A 243 -0.23 6.08 14.30
C LYS A 243 -1.76 6.16 14.44
N GLN A 244 -2.31 7.37 14.59
CA GLN A 244 -3.77 7.59 14.60
C GLN A 244 -4.43 7.12 13.31
N TYR A 245 -3.84 7.45 12.16
CA TYR A 245 -4.33 6.99 10.86
C TYR A 245 -4.41 5.45 10.80
N ILE A 246 -3.35 4.75 11.20
CA ILE A 246 -3.34 3.28 11.18
C ILE A 246 -4.42 2.70 12.12
N GLN A 247 -4.55 3.23 13.33
CA GLN A 247 -5.59 2.80 14.28
C GLN A 247 -6.99 3.05 13.73
N THR A 248 -7.21 4.21 13.15
CA THR A 248 -8.48 4.57 12.51
C THR A 248 -8.78 3.67 11.32
N LEU A 249 -7.79 3.36 10.47
CA LEU A 249 -7.95 2.45 9.34
C LEU A 249 -8.34 1.03 9.77
N ILE A 250 -7.72 0.52 10.84
CA ILE A 250 -8.06 -0.81 11.40
C ILE A 250 -9.50 -0.81 11.88
N ARG A 251 -9.89 0.20 12.67
CA ARG A 251 -11.26 0.33 13.17
C ARG A 251 -12.26 0.51 12.04
N TYR A 252 -11.94 1.37 11.06
CA TYR A 252 -12.76 1.60 9.87
C TYR A 252 -13.02 0.33 9.08
N ASN A 253 -11.98 -0.47 8.80
CA ASN A 253 -12.15 -1.73 8.09
C ASN A 253 -12.96 -2.78 8.89
N LYS A 254 -12.84 -2.79 10.22
CA LYS A 254 -13.67 -3.63 11.08
C LYS A 254 -15.14 -3.23 10.97
N GLU A 255 -15.41 -1.93 11.05
CA GLU A 255 -16.76 -1.39 10.98
C GLU A 255 -17.41 -1.62 9.60
N LEU A 256 -16.64 -1.43 8.52
CA LEU A 256 -17.14 -1.71 7.16
C LEU A 256 -17.60 -3.16 6.98
N LYS A 257 -16.93 -4.12 7.60
CA LYS A 257 -17.35 -5.54 7.58
C LYS A 257 -18.68 -5.72 8.29
N GLU A 258 -18.85 -5.07 9.42
CA GLU A 258 -20.08 -5.13 10.21
C GLU A 258 -21.25 -4.46 9.45
N LEU A 259 -21.00 -3.29 8.85
CA LEU A 259 -21.99 -2.62 7.99
C LEU A 259 -22.40 -3.48 6.79
N ALA A 260 -21.45 -4.18 6.17
CA ALA A 260 -21.74 -5.13 5.08
C ALA A 260 -22.67 -6.25 5.56
N ARG A 261 -22.41 -6.82 6.74
CA ARG A 261 -23.26 -7.86 7.35
C ARG A 261 -24.69 -7.35 7.61
N GLN A 262 -24.82 -6.15 8.19
CA GLN A 262 -26.12 -5.53 8.49
C GLN A 262 -26.89 -5.21 7.20
N ALA A 263 -26.20 -4.79 6.13
CA ALA A 263 -26.81 -4.51 4.82
C ALA A 263 -27.09 -5.77 3.97
N GLY A 264 -26.74 -6.97 4.47
CA GLY A 264 -26.86 -8.20 3.69
C GLY A 264 -25.95 -8.25 2.46
N ILE A 265 -24.78 -7.60 2.53
CA ILE A 265 -23.78 -7.58 1.45
C ILE A 265 -22.82 -8.75 1.66
N LYS A 266 -22.76 -9.65 0.66
CA LYS A 266 -21.88 -10.84 0.74
C LYS A 266 -20.40 -10.50 0.61
N SER A 267 -20.05 -9.42 -0.11
CA SER A 267 -18.69 -8.97 -0.29
C SER A 267 -18.07 -8.46 1.03
N ASN A 268 -16.84 -8.89 1.29
CA ASN A 268 -16.09 -8.43 2.45
C ASN A 268 -15.60 -6.99 2.23
N LEU A 269 -16.32 -6.00 2.77
CA LEU A 269 -16.00 -4.60 2.59
C LEU A 269 -14.69 -4.21 3.29
N SER A 270 -13.95 -3.33 2.63
CA SER A 270 -12.76 -2.68 3.17
C SER A 270 -12.61 -1.28 2.56
N SER A 271 -11.74 -0.49 3.12
CA SER A 271 -11.41 0.86 2.64
C SER A 271 -10.99 0.92 1.15
N TYR A 272 -10.60 -0.21 0.57
CA TYR A 272 -10.16 -0.27 -0.83
C TYR A 272 -11.27 -0.71 -1.79
N VAL A 273 -12.32 -1.37 -1.29
CA VAL A 273 -13.47 -1.83 -2.09
C VAL A 273 -14.18 -0.67 -2.78
N VAL A 274 -14.33 0.47 -2.11
CA VAL A 274 -14.99 1.66 -2.68
C VAL A 274 -14.36 2.11 -4.00
N ARG A 275 -13.03 2.06 -4.08
CA ARG A 275 -12.29 2.46 -5.27
C ARG A 275 -12.48 1.48 -6.42
N HIS A 276 -12.46 0.17 -6.13
CA HIS A 276 -12.78 -0.86 -7.12
C HIS A 276 -14.22 -0.74 -7.59
N THR A 277 -15.15 -0.48 -6.67
CA THR A 277 -16.56 -0.28 -6.98
C THR A 277 -16.76 0.88 -7.95
N TRP A 278 -16.18 2.06 -7.64
CA TRP A 278 -16.30 3.22 -8.51
C TRP A 278 -15.70 2.94 -9.90
N ALA A 279 -14.50 2.39 -9.97
CA ALA A 279 -13.82 2.07 -11.23
C ALA A 279 -14.62 1.07 -12.08
N SER A 280 -15.14 0.01 -11.46
CA SER A 280 -15.94 -1.01 -12.14
C SER A 280 -17.28 -0.43 -12.63
N MET A 281 -17.91 0.44 -11.84
CA MET A 281 -19.16 1.10 -12.24
C MET A 281 -18.94 2.10 -13.37
N ALA A 282 -17.89 2.92 -13.30
CA ALA A 282 -17.53 3.85 -14.37
C ALA A 282 -17.29 3.11 -15.69
N HIS A 283 -16.57 1.99 -15.62
CA HIS A 283 -16.35 1.15 -16.80
C HIS A 283 -17.67 0.56 -17.35
N ARG A 284 -18.53 0.01 -16.49
CA ARG A 284 -19.86 -0.50 -16.90
C ARG A 284 -20.74 0.59 -17.51
N SER A 285 -20.54 1.85 -17.11
CA SER A 285 -21.23 3.03 -17.67
C SER A 285 -20.54 3.55 -18.94
N ASN A 286 -19.64 2.78 -19.56
CA ASN A 286 -18.90 3.12 -20.79
C ASN A 286 -18.04 4.40 -20.68
N VAL A 287 -17.58 4.74 -19.46
CA VAL A 287 -16.56 5.80 -19.29
C VAL A 287 -15.23 5.31 -19.84
N GLU A 288 -14.61 6.11 -20.69
CA GLU A 288 -13.34 5.79 -21.33
C GLU A 288 -12.22 5.51 -20.33
N LEU A 289 -11.36 4.54 -20.64
CA LEU A 289 -10.26 4.10 -19.76
C LEU A 289 -9.31 5.25 -19.36
N PRO A 290 -8.89 6.16 -20.26
CA PRO A 290 -8.06 7.30 -19.88
C PRO A 290 -8.73 8.21 -18.85
N VAL A 291 -10.06 8.41 -18.97
CA VAL A 291 -10.85 9.23 -18.02
C VAL A 291 -10.89 8.54 -16.65
N ILE A 292 -11.14 7.22 -16.59
CA ILE A 292 -11.10 6.44 -15.36
C ILE A 292 -9.69 6.52 -14.75
N SER A 293 -8.65 6.36 -15.55
CA SER A 293 -7.25 6.42 -15.10
C SER A 293 -6.91 7.77 -14.46
N LYS A 294 -7.32 8.86 -15.12
CA LYS A 294 -7.16 10.24 -14.62
C LYS A 294 -7.93 10.47 -13.33
N ALA A 295 -9.20 10.05 -13.27
CA ALA A 295 -10.05 10.17 -12.09
C ALA A 295 -9.46 9.41 -10.87
N LEU A 296 -8.87 8.25 -11.13
CA LEU A 296 -8.19 7.48 -10.12
C LEU A 296 -6.78 8.02 -9.77
N GLY A 297 -6.23 8.97 -10.49
CA GLY A 297 -4.87 9.48 -10.30
C GLY A 297 -3.81 8.39 -10.48
N HIS A 298 -3.95 7.57 -11.53
CA HIS A 298 -2.94 6.61 -11.92
C HIS A 298 -1.89 7.28 -12.82
N THR A 299 -0.62 6.96 -12.62
CA THR A 299 0.49 7.39 -13.48
C THR A 299 0.59 6.58 -14.76
N ASN A 300 0.04 5.36 -14.77
CA ASN A 300 0.03 4.44 -15.90
C ASN A 300 -1.36 3.82 -16.06
N THR A 301 -1.91 3.89 -17.27
CA THR A 301 -3.21 3.29 -17.65
C THR A 301 -3.24 1.78 -17.47
N THR A 302 -2.10 1.09 -17.59
CA THR A 302 -1.98 -0.36 -17.33
C THR A 302 -2.45 -0.72 -15.91
N THR A 303 -2.27 0.18 -14.93
CA THR A 303 -2.79 -0.01 -13.58
C THR A 303 -4.32 -0.02 -13.56
N THR A 304 -4.96 0.68 -14.49
CA THR A 304 -6.42 0.75 -14.62
C THR A 304 -6.99 -0.50 -15.29
N LEU A 305 -6.25 -1.13 -16.21
CA LEU A 305 -6.64 -2.39 -16.86
C LEU A 305 -6.90 -3.52 -15.86
N VAL A 306 -6.28 -3.50 -14.69
CA VAL A 306 -6.53 -4.48 -13.62
C VAL A 306 -8.00 -4.46 -13.15
N TYR A 307 -8.71 -3.34 -13.30
CA TYR A 307 -10.14 -3.21 -12.96
C TYR A 307 -11.08 -3.70 -14.06
N ILE A 308 -10.54 -3.89 -15.28
CA ILE A 308 -11.30 -4.13 -16.51
C ILE A 308 -11.11 -5.57 -17.02
N ARG A 309 -10.23 -6.34 -16.42
CA ARG A 309 -9.93 -7.74 -16.84
C ARG A 309 -11.12 -8.70 -16.80
N GLU A 310 -12.25 -8.29 -16.26
CA GLU A 310 -13.53 -8.99 -16.35
C GLU A 310 -14.36 -8.48 -17.56
N LEU A 311 -13.72 -8.30 -18.72
CA LEU A 311 -14.47 -8.16 -19.99
C LEU A 311 -15.15 -9.50 -20.27
N ASN A 312 -16.39 -9.61 -19.83
CA ASN A 312 -17.27 -10.71 -20.16
C ASN A 312 -17.57 -10.64 -21.66
N ASP A 313 -17.65 -11.78 -22.37
CA ASP A 313 -17.99 -11.87 -23.80
C ASP A 313 -19.20 -11.03 -24.19
N SER A 314 -20.13 -10.78 -23.22
CA SER A 314 -21.28 -9.89 -23.39
C SER A 314 -20.91 -8.45 -23.79
N TYR A 315 -19.71 -7.95 -23.42
CA TYR A 315 -19.25 -6.62 -23.84
C TYR A 315 -18.78 -6.60 -25.28
N LEU A 316 -18.10 -7.65 -25.74
CA LEU A 316 -17.70 -7.82 -27.14
C LEU A 316 -18.93 -7.89 -28.02
N VAL A 317 -19.94 -8.69 -27.62
CA VAL A 317 -21.22 -8.80 -28.34
C VAL A 317 -21.94 -7.45 -28.43
N LYS A 318 -22.04 -6.70 -27.30
CA LYS A 318 -22.68 -5.37 -27.31
C LYS A 318 -21.92 -4.36 -28.17
N ALA A 319 -20.59 -4.34 -28.08
CA ALA A 319 -19.75 -3.46 -28.88
C ALA A 319 -19.91 -3.76 -30.38
N ASN A 320 -19.85 -5.03 -30.76
CA ASN A 320 -20.04 -5.44 -32.15
C ASN A 320 -21.45 -5.10 -32.66
N LYS A 321 -22.49 -5.35 -31.84
CA LYS A 321 -23.88 -4.97 -32.21
C LYS A 321 -24.00 -3.46 -32.44
N LYS A 322 -23.35 -2.61 -31.61
CA LYS A 322 -23.35 -1.16 -31.77
C LYS A 322 -22.65 -0.74 -33.07
N ILE A 323 -21.54 -1.35 -33.41
CA ILE A 323 -20.81 -1.09 -34.66
C ILE A 323 -21.68 -1.50 -35.86
N LEU A 324 -22.26 -2.69 -35.84
CA LEU A 324 -23.14 -3.17 -36.90
C LEU A 324 -24.39 -2.28 -37.09
N GLN A 325 -24.97 -1.77 -36.00
CA GLN A 325 -26.07 -0.81 -36.08
C GLN A 325 -25.69 0.53 -36.73
N GLN A 326 -24.45 1.01 -36.51
CA GLN A 326 -23.95 2.23 -37.17
C GLN A 326 -23.75 2.01 -38.66
N VAL A 327 -23.19 0.87 -39.07
CA VAL A 327 -22.97 0.53 -40.48
C VAL A 327 -24.29 0.30 -41.22
N ASN A 328 -25.30 -0.30 -40.57
CA ASN A 328 -26.61 -0.61 -41.20
C ASN A 328 -27.52 0.63 -41.29
N LYS A 329 -27.42 1.60 -40.37
CA LYS A 329 -28.17 2.88 -40.47
C LYS A 329 -27.79 3.71 -41.69
N THR A 330 -26.60 3.50 -42.26
CA THR A 330 -26.18 4.17 -43.51
C THR A 330 -26.80 3.58 -44.77
N LYS A 331 -27.48 2.41 -44.71
CA LYS A 331 -28.18 1.80 -45.86
C LYS A 331 -29.63 2.23 -46.01
N ASP A 332 -30.29 2.68 -44.93
CA ASP A 332 -31.71 3.08 -44.96
C ASP A 332 -31.93 4.54 -45.36
N ASN A 333 -30.85 5.31 -45.61
CA ASN A 333 -30.92 6.71 -46.05
C ASN A 333 -30.44 6.89 -47.51
N ARG A 334 -30.55 5.86 -48.37
CA ARG A 334 -30.34 5.99 -49.82
C ARG A 334 -31.54 5.58 -50.61
#